data_a62ba5cc2a8a2d6b5f66c89c0dea3e83
#
_entry.id   a62ba5cc2a8a2d6b5f66c89c0dea3e83
#
_cell.length_a   1.000
_cell.length_b   1.000
_cell.length_c   1.000
_cell.angle_alpha   90.00
_cell.angle_beta   90.00
_cell.angle_gamma   90.00
#
_symmetry.space_group_name_H-M   'P 1'
#
loop_
_entity.id
_entity.type
_entity.pdbx_description
1 polymer ?
#
loop_
_entity_poly.entity_id
_entity_poly.type
_entity_poly.pdbx_seq_one_letter_code
_entity_poly.pdbx_strand_id
1 'polypeptide(L)'
;GMTRHNLQVLTVIEKCYLLVISLFLGTLFGIIFDRLAFLGFAHLLQIDHLSQPWIEWGAVINTIVIIGGFFLILMVIDLIKLFRLNPNELWHPQQTKIARHGKFFTFAGLVGVAVLVYAYYLTITVKPRISALTTFMTAVFLVVIGTYLIFIAGSIIVLKLLQKNKGYYYRPRHFIAVSGMLQRMEQNGASLATICLLCSSVLVILFTSLTMHAGINDTVNSYAPRDLTIITSQKLTSQQESTINSVAKKHHAQLNKPVTFTTSAPQYGYWENNHFINQGDLQNMTNQTTNTVITMSTATYNRITDKHVKLAANRALIYSPAKEHRGTLQIGSQKYQATPIHDFHYYFNPSHAIYSPIFIITNMLPANTATINFTGINYRLNGSKKAHLNFENDLQAQLHLPNQAYSSRTNLRSQLTSLYGGIVFLGILISFALGITTTVVIYFKQITEGYEDQYRFKTMQQVGLSEKETTKSIHSQVLMVFMLPVVGAIINLCFAIPAIRQILIQFNFYNVRLMIIIAVSITFILLCLYFAIYGLTTRMYRKIVEQG
;
A
#
# COMPACT_ATOMS: atom_id res chain seq x y z
N GLY A 1 36.99 39.22 -14.27
CA GLY A 1 35.67 38.94 -13.74
C GLY A 1 34.76 38.34 -14.81
N MET A 2 34.08 37.23 -14.51
CA MET A 2 33.09 36.61 -15.42
C MET A 2 31.88 37.53 -15.60
N THR A 3 31.47 37.75 -16.84
CA THR A 3 30.22 38.47 -17.14
C THR A 3 29.01 37.58 -16.83
N ARG A 4 27.84 38.18 -16.55
CA ARG A 4 26.57 37.43 -16.34
C ARG A 4 26.27 36.48 -17.47
N HIS A 5 26.53 36.91 -18.72
CA HIS A 5 26.32 36.07 -19.91
C HIS A 5 27.21 34.81 -19.89
N ASN A 6 28.48 34.93 -19.56
CA ASN A 6 29.41 33.80 -19.47
C ASN A 6 28.98 32.79 -18.38
N LEU A 7 28.44 33.29 -17.24
CA LEU A 7 27.90 32.43 -16.20
C LEU A 7 26.67 31.68 -16.64
N GLN A 8 25.78 32.30 -17.40
CA GLN A 8 24.59 31.65 -17.98
C GLN A 8 24.98 30.57 -18.99
N VAL A 9 25.91 30.88 -19.89
CA VAL A 9 26.41 29.90 -20.88
C VAL A 9 27.06 28.71 -20.17
N LEU A 10 27.88 28.94 -19.15
CA LEU A 10 28.48 27.88 -18.35
C LEU A 10 27.43 26.97 -17.69
N THR A 11 26.40 27.57 -17.08
CA THR A 11 25.30 26.83 -16.44
C THR A 11 24.52 25.98 -17.46
N VAL A 12 24.24 26.51 -18.65
CA VAL A 12 23.57 25.75 -19.72
C VAL A 12 24.43 24.57 -20.18
N ILE A 13 25.73 24.79 -20.41
CA ILE A 13 26.67 23.72 -20.83
C ILE A 13 26.74 22.63 -19.76
N GLU A 14 26.86 23.01 -18.48
CA GLU A 14 26.89 22.07 -17.36
C GLU A 14 25.62 21.23 -17.30
N LYS A 15 24.43 21.86 -17.42
CA LYS A 15 23.15 21.14 -17.40
C LYS A 15 22.97 20.24 -18.61
N CYS A 16 23.37 20.66 -19.81
CA CYS A 16 23.34 19.83 -21.00
C CYS A 16 24.26 18.60 -20.87
N TYR A 17 25.48 18.81 -20.33
CA TYR A 17 26.41 17.71 -20.07
C TYR A 17 25.85 16.70 -19.08
N LEU A 18 25.29 17.18 -17.94
CA LEU A 18 24.64 16.34 -16.95
C LEU A 18 23.44 15.61 -17.54
N LEU A 19 22.62 16.26 -18.38
CA LEU A 19 21.48 15.63 -19.05
C LEU A 19 21.94 14.46 -19.93
N VAL A 20 22.95 14.69 -20.79
CA VAL A 20 23.45 13.65 -21.71
C VAL A 20 24.00 12.45 -20.94
N ILE A 21 24.83 12.69 -19.92
CA ILE A 21 25.38 11.62 -19.09
C ILE A 21 24.26 10.87 -18.35
N SER A 22 23.33 11.60 -17.74
CA SER A 22 22.22 10.99 -17.00
C SER A 22 21.32 10.15 -17.89
N LEU A 23 21.00 10.63 -19.09
CA LEU A 23 20.22 9.87 -20.06
C LEU A 23 20.97 8.64 -20.56
N PHE A 24 22.26 8.78 -20.90
CA PHE A 24 23.06 7.65 -21.39
C PHE A 24 23.22 6.56 -20.33
N LEU A 25 23.65 6.92 -19.13
CA LEU A 25 23.82 5.95 -18.04
C LEU A 25 22.47 5.41 -17.56
N GLY A 26 21.47 6.28 -17.43
CA GLY A 26 20.13 5.90 -16.97
C GLY A 26 19.45 4.91 -17.94
N THR A 27 19.52 5.15 -19.24
CA THR A 27 18.95 4.22 -20.24
C THR A 27 19.75 2.91 -20.32
N LEU A 28 21.09 2.97 -20.24
CA LEU A 28 21.94 1.77 -20.24
C LEU A 28 21.61 0.86 -19.04
N PHE A 29 21.65 1.42 -17.84
CA PHE A 29 21.30 0.67 -16.64
C PHE A 29 19.82 0.28 -16.63
N GLY A 30 18.93 1.13 -17.13
CA GLY A 30 17.50 0.83 -17.25
C GLY A 30 17.25 -0.43 -18.09
N ILE A 31 17.89 -0.56 -19.25
CA ILE A 31 17.78 -1.75 -20.11
C ILE A 31 18.33 -3.01 -19.41
N ILE A 32 19.47 -2.90 -18.70
CA ILE A 32 20.05 -4.03 -17.96
C ILE A 32 19.10 -4.47 -16.83
N PHE A 33 18.60 -3.51 -16.03
CA PHE A 33 17.68 -3.80 -14.93
C PHE A 33 16.33 -4.30 -15.42
N ASP A 34 15.81 -3.81 -16.54
CA ASP A 34 14.58 -4.32 -17.16
C ASP A 34 14.72 -5.80 -17.50
N ARG A 35 15.85 -6.21 -18.05
CA ARG A 35 16.13 -7.62 -18.33
C ARG A 35 16.23 -8.48 -17.08
N LEU A 36 16.92 -8.02 -16.06
CA LEU A 36 17.01 -8.73 -14.78
C LEU A 36 15.64 -8.84 -14.12
N ALA A 37 14.88 -7.75 -14.15
CA ALA A 37 13.51 -7.68 -13.65
C ALA A 37 12.60 -8.65 -14.41
N PHE A 38 12.67 -8.66 -15.73
CA PHE A 38 11.89 -9.57 -16.57
C PHE A 38 12.21 -11.04 -16.30
N LEU A 39 13.49 -11.41 -16.15
CA LEU A 39 13.89 -12.77 -15.78
C LEU A 39 13.36 -13.16 -14.40
N GLY A 40 13.46 -12.26 -13.43
CA GLY A 40 12.88 -12.45 -12.09
C GLY A 40 11.36 -12.63 -12.14
N PHE A 41 10.68 -11.84 -12.94
CA PHE A 41 9.23 -11.90 -13.14
C PHE A 41 8.80 -13.21 -13.82
N ALA A 42 9.46 -13.61 -14.91
CA ALA A 42 9.21 -14.86 -15.61
C ALA A 42 9.41 -16.08 -14.68
N HIS A 43 10.48 -16.08 -13.88
CA HIS A 43 10.75 -17.13 -12.90
C HIS A 43 9.67 -17.18 -11.81
N LEU A 44 9.24 -16.04 -11.30
CA LEU A 44 8.20 -15.94 -10.24
C LEU A 44 6.83 -16.40 -10.75
N LEU A 45 6.51 -16.14 -12.02
CA LEU A 45 5.27 -16.57 -12.67
C LEU A 45 5.33 -17.99 -13.26
N GLN A 46 6.50 -18.60 -13.29
CA GLN A 46 6.73 -19.94 -13.91
C GLN A 46 6.26 -19.99 -15.39
N ILE A 47 6.53 -18.93 -16.14
CA ILE A 47 6.20 -18.82 -17.56
C ILE A 47 7.47 -19.08 -18.39
N ASP A 48 7.51 -20.19 -19.10
CA ASP A 48 8.72 -20.65 -19.82
C ASP A 48 8.98 -19.94 -21.17
N HIS A 49 7.99 -19.21 -21.72
CA HIS A 49 8.07 -18.60 -23.06
C HIS A 49 7.45 -17.20 -23.11
N LEU A 50 8.08 -16.24 -22.44
CA LEU A 50 7.79 -14.82 -22.68
C LEU A 50 8.85 -14.28 -23.64
N SER A 51 8.46 -14.06 -24.90
CA SER A 51 9.29 -13.38 -25.90
C SER A 51 9.11 -11.87 -25.75
N GLN A 52 10.13 -11.19 -25.28
CA GLN A 52 10.17 -9.72 -25.20
C GLN A 52 11.31 -9.20 -26.07
N PRO A 53 11.13 -8.08 -26.78
CA PRO A 53 12.21 -7.45 -27.53
C PRO A 53 13.35 -7.04 -26.56
N TRP A 54 14.59 -7.08 -27.03
CA TRP A 54 15.77 -6.72 -26.22
C TRP A 54 15.74 -5.27 -25.74
N ILE A 55 15.18 -4.39 -26.53
CA ILE A 55 15.04 -2.96 -26.23
C ILE A 55 13.62 -2.55 -26.60
N GLU A 56 12.90 -2.00 -25.65
CA GLU A 56 11.59 -1.40 -25.88
C GLU A 56 11.76 0.09 -26.20
N TRP A 57 11.85 0.41 -27.50
CA TRP A 57 12.10 1.77 -27.99
C TRP A 57 11.07 2.78 -27.49
N GLY A 58 9.82 2.34 -27.31
CA GLY A 58 8.77 3.20 -26.74
C GLY A 58 9.10 3.69 -25.32
N ALA A 59 9.61 2.79 -24.47
CA ALA A 59 10.03 3.14 -23.11
C ALA A 59 11.25 4.07 -23.11
N VAL A 60 12.22 3.84 -24.01
CA VAL A 60 13.40 4.69 -24.16
C VAL A 60 13.02 6.11 -24.58
N ILE A 61 12.17 6.25 -25.60
CA ILE A 61 11.70 7.55 -26.10
C ILE A 61 10.94 8.30 -24.99
N ASN A 62 10.01 7.64 -24.32
CA ASN A 62 9.26 8.23 -23.21
C ASN A 62 10.19 8.70 -22.09
N THR A 63 11.22 7.93 -21.75
CA THR A 63 12.22 8.31 -20.75
C THR A 63 12.97 9.58 -21.17
N ILE A 64 13.42 9.65 -22.43
CA ILE A 64 14.12 10.82 -22.98
C ILE A 64 13.22 12.06 -22.94
N VAL A 65 11.95 11.93 -23.34
CA VAL A 65 10.99 13.04 -23.35
C VAL A 65 10.71 13.53 -21.93
N ILE A 66 10.45 12.63 -20.99
CA ILE A 66 10.11 12.99 -19.62
C ILE A 66 11.33 13.61 -18.90
N ILE A 67 12.47 12.94 -18.91
CA ILE A 67 13.69 13.43 -18.24
C ILE A 67 14.21 14.70 -18.92
N GLY A 68 14.22 14.75 -20.25
CA GLY A 68 14.59 15.95 -21.01
C GLY A 68 13.68 17.13 -20.67
N GLY A 69 12.36 16.91 -20.57
CA GLY A 69 11.39 17.91 -20.14
C GLY A 69 11.67 18.46 -18.73
N PHE A 70 11.95 17.57 -17.76
CA PHE A 70 12.34 18.00 -16.41
C PHE A 70 13.63 18.82 -16.40
N PHE A 71 14.67 18.41 -17.13
CA PHE A 71 15.91 19.16 -17.22
C PHE A 71 15.71 20.53 -17.88
N LEU A 72 14.87 20.63 -18.91
CA LEU A 72 14.52 21.92 -19.51
C LEU A 72 13.83 22.85 -18.52
N ILE A 73 12.88 22.36 -17.73
CA ILE A 73 12.21 23.14 -16.70
C ILE A 73 13.21 23.63 -15.66
N LEU A 74 14.09 22.74 -15.17
CA LEU A 74 15.14 23.11 -14.21
C LEU A 74 16.12 24.14 -14.78
N MET A 75 16.51 24.00 -16.04
CA MET A 75 17.39 24.96 -16.73
C MET A 75 16.74 26.34 -16.81
N VAL A 76 15.46 26.42 -17.17
CA VAL A 76 14.72 27.69 -17.21
C VAL A 76 14.63 28.32 -15.83
N ILE A 77 14.34 27.54 -14.77
CA ILE A 77 14.29 28.04 -13.39
C ILE A 77 15.64 28.60 -12.96
N ASP A 78 16.75 27.92 -13.27
CA ASP A 78 18.10 28.35 -12.89
C ASP A 78 18.51 29.61 -13.68
N LEU A 79 18.17 29.71 -14.95
CA LEU A 79 18.39 30.93 -15.74
C LEU A 79 17.60 32.11 -15.16
N ILE A 80 16.34 31.93 -14.80
CA ILE A 80 15.52 32.99 -14.18
C ILE A 80 16.15 33.45 -12.84
N LYS A 81 16.64 32.51 -12.03
CA LYS A 81 17.34 32.84 -10.78
C LYS A 81 18.60 33.66 -11.05
N LEU A 82 19.42 33.25 -12.02
CA LEU A 82 20.64 33.98 -12.41
C LEU A 82 20.35 35.39 -12.93
N PHE A 83 19.24 35.58 -13.66
CA PHE A 83 18.81 36.93 -14.10
C PHE A 83 18.45 37.84 -12.93
N ARG A 84 17.90 37.29 -11.84
CA ARG A 84 17.43 38.05 -10.67
C ARG A 84 18.51 38.29 -9.61
N LEU A 85 19.69 37.61 -9.69
CA LEU A 85 20.77 37.76 -8.73
C LEU A 85 21.54 39.07 -8.95
N ASN A 86 21.73 39.83 -7.87
CA ASN A 86 22.59 41.02 -7.87
C ASN A 86 24.08 40.64 -7.68
N PRO A 87 25.05 41.28 -8.38
CA PRO A 87 26.47 40.98 -8.25
C PRO A 87 27.01 41.06 -6.82
N ASN A 88 26.46 41.96 -5.99
CA ASN A 88 26.86 42.09 -4.57
C ASN A 88 26.43 40.89 -3.71
N GLU A 89 25.42 40.14 -4.10
CA GLU A 89 24.95 38.93 -3.38
C GLU A 89 25.88 37.74 -3.61
N LEU A 90 26.67 37.74 -4.70
CA LEU A 90 27.67 36.71 -5.01
C LEU A 90 28.96 36.87 -4.20
N TRP A 91 29.32 38.10 -3.78
CA TRP A 91 30.54 38.39 -3.00
C TRP A 91 30.35 38.23 -1.49
N HIS A 92 29.16 38.44 -1.02
CA HIS A 92 28.75 38.14 0.34
C HIS A 92 27.68 37.05 0.26
N PRO A 93 28.04 35.77 0.48
CA PRO A 93 27.02 34.78 0.73
C PRO A 93 26.24 35.29 1.94
N GLN A 94 25.11 35.92 1.66
CA GLN A 94 24.31 36.55 2.70
C GLN A 94 24.05 35.45 3.72
N GLN A 95 24.42 35.75 4.96
CA GLN A 95 23.67 35.31 6.10
C GLN A 95 22.20 35.41 5.68
N THR A 96 21.63 34.29 5.30
CA THR A 96 20.27 34.19 4.79
C THR A 96 19.44 35.04 5.71
N LYS A 97 18.86 36.15 5.16
CA LYS A 97 17.97 37.00 5.94
C LYS A 97 17.02 36.07 6.60
N ILE A 98 17.10 35.96 7.93
CA ILE A 98 16.13 35.19 8.72
C ILE A 98 14.81 35.79 8.27
N ALA A 99 14.13 35.09 7.36
CA ALA A 99 12.89 35.55 6.80
C ALA A 99 11.99 35.78 8.01
N ARG A 100 11.61 37.02 8.29
CA ARG A 100 10.65 37.35 9.35
C ARG A 100 9.40 36.56 9.03
N HIS A 101 9.31 35.38 9.61
CA HIS A 101 8.19 34.47 9.44
C HIS A 101 6.96 35.12 10.07
N GLY A 102 6.26 35.87 9.22
CA GLY A 102 5.03 36.56 9.57
C GLY A 102 3.90 35.57 9.86
N LYS A 103 2.74 36.13 10.17
CA LYS A 103 1.46 35.44 10.40
C LYS A 103 1.14 34.39 9.33
N PHE A 104 1.64 34.57 8.09
CA PHE A 104 1.47 33.65 6.96
C PHE A 104 2.04 32.24 7.21
N PHE A 105 3.28 32.13 7.74
CA PHE A 105 3.86 30.81 8.06
C PHE A 105 3.11 30.10 9.19
N THR A 106 2.63 30.86 10.18
CA THR A 106 1.82 30.28 11.25
C THR A 106 0.50 29.77 10.69
N PHE A 107 -0.13 30.53 9.80
CA PHE A 107 -1.35 30.10 9.13
C PHE A 107 -1.12 28.86 8.24
N ALA A 108 -0.05 28.85 7.42
CA ALA A 108 0.29 27.72 6.57
C ALA A 108 0.55 26.43 7.39
N GLY A 109 1.20 26.53 8.54
CA GLY A 109 1.42 25.39 9.44
C GLY A 109 0.12 24.85 10.05
N LEU A 110 -0.79 25.73 10.47
CA LEU A 110 -2.11 25.32 10.98
C LEU A 110 -2.95 24.67 9.88
N VAL A 111 -2.94 25.22 8.67
CA VAL A 111 -3.58 24.59 7.50
C VAL A 111 -2.97 23.22 7.22
N GLY A 112 -1.64 23.08 7.30
CA GLY A 112 -0.97 21.79 7.14
C GLY A 112 -1.45 20.73 8.13
N VAL A 113 -1.59 21.11 9.42
CA VAL A 113 -2.14 20.21 10.44
C VAL A 113 -3.58 19.85 10.12
N ALA A 114 -4.42 20.83 9.77
CA ALA A 114 -5.83 20.59 9.45
C ALA A 114 -5.99 19.67 8.24
N VAL A 115 -5.20 19.87 7.19
CA VAL A 115 -5.20 19.04 5.97
C VAL A 115 -4.76 17.61 6.30
N LEU A 116 -3.71 17.43 7.11
CA LEU A 116 -3.22 16.10 7.46
C LEU A 116 -4.21 15.35 8.36
N VAL A 117 -4.79 16.04 9.36
CA VAL A 117 -5.84 15.46 10.22
C VAL A 117 -7.06 15.06 9.39
N TYR A 118 -7.48 15.89 8.45
CA TYR A 118 -8.58 15.56 7.55
C TYR A 118 -8.25 14.37 6.64
N ALA A 119 -7.03 14.31 6.11
CA ALA A 119 -6.57 13.16 5.33
C ALA A 119 -6.63 11.86 6.14
N TYR A 120 -6.14 11.88 7.38
CA TYR A 120 -6.19 10.71 8.27
C TYR A 120 -7.63 10.36 8.67
N TYR A 121 -8.47 11.34 8.90
CA TYR A 121 -9.89 11.11 9.13
C TYR A 121 -10.56 10.38 7.96
N LEU A 122 -10.28 10.79 6.72
CA LEU A 122 -10.76 10.10 5.53
C LEU A 122 -10.32 8.63 5.50
N THR A 123 -9.06 8.33 5.82
CA THR A 123 -8.55 6.95 5.78
C THR A 123 -9.15 6.05 6.85
N ILE A 124 -9.47 6.59 8.03
CA ILE A 124 -10.08 5.84 9.14
C ILE A 124 -11.58 5.60 8.88
N THR A 125 -12.27 6.57 8.28
CA THR A 125 -13.74 6.52 8.08
C THR A 125 -14.15 5.87 6.77
N VAL A 126 -13.19 5.52 5.90
CA VAL A 126 -13.48 4.85 4.63
C VAL A 126 -14.20 3.52 4.88
N LYS A 127 -15.25 3.28 4.10
CA LYS A 127 -16.02 2.03 4.16
C LYS A 127 -15.63 1.14 2.96
N PRO A 128 -15.81 -0.19 3.02
CA PRO A 128 -15.52 -1.10 1.91
C PRO A 128 -16.56 -0.91 0.79
N ARG A 129 -16.29 0.03 -0.10
CA ARG A 129 -17.10 0.38 -1.27
C ARG A 129 -16.20 0.52 -2.48
N ILE A 130 -16.79 0.53 -3.68
CA ILE A 130 -16.05 0.80 -4.93
C ILE A 130 -15.37 2.17 -4.87
N SER A 131 -16.00 3.17 -4.24
CA SER A 131 -15.42 4.50 -4.03
C SER A 131 -14.29 4.56 -2.99
N ALA A 132 -13.95 3.47 -2.31
CA ALA A 132 -12.85 3.45 -1.34
C ALA A 132 -11.50 3.79 -1.99
N LEU A 133 -11.30 3.37 -3.24
CA LEU A 133 -10.07 3.67 -3.99
C LEU A 133 -9.93 5.16 -4.29
N THR A 134 -11.01 5.82 -4.73
CA THR A 134 -11.00 7.27 -4.99
C THR A 134 -10.80 8.07 -3.71
N THR A 135 -11.45 7.66 -2.62
CA THR A 135 -11.25 8.27 -1.30
C THR A 135 -9.81 8.12 -0.82
N PHE A 136 -9.22 6.93 -1.02
CA PHE A 136 -7.82 6.68 -0.69
C PHE A 136 -6.87 7.56 -1.52
N MET A 137 -7.08 7.67 -2.83
CA MET A 137 -6.28 8.56 -3.70
C MET A 137 -6.37 10.01 -3.24
N THR A 138 -7.56 10.50 -2.93
CA THR A 138 -7.76 11.85 -2.37
C THR A 138 -6.99 12.03 -1.06
N ALA A 139 -7.05 11.04 -0.16
CA ALA A 139 -6.30 11.10 1.09
C ALA A 139 -4.79 11.13 0.86
N VAL A 140 -4.25 10.36 -0.10
CA VAL A 140 -2.83 10.38 -0.48
C VAL A 140 -2.40 11.78 -0.93
N PHE A 141 -3.15 12.44 -1.81
CA PHE A 141 -2.86 13.81 -2.24
C PHE A 141 -2.85 14.80 -1.07
N LEU A 142 -3.82 14.68 -0.17
CA LEU A 142 -3.87 15.52 1.04
C LEU A 142 -2.71 15.25 1.99
N VAL A 143 -2.28 13.98 2.16
CA VAL A 143 -1.09 13.62 2.96
C VAL A 143 0.16 14.25 2.36
N VAL A 144 0.32 14.23 1.04
CA VAL A 144 1.47 14.88 0.38
C VAL A 144 1.50 16.37 0.70
N ILE A 145 0.40 17.09 0.47
CA ILE A 145 0.30 18.54 0.73
C ILE A 145 0.51 18.83 2.22
N GLY A 146 -0.19 18.10 3.10
CA GLY A 146 -0.12 18.28 4.56
C GLY A 146 1.29 18.01 5.11
N THR A 147 1.96 16.99 4.61
CA THR A 147 3.35 16.66 5.00
C THR A 147 4.30 17.79 4.63
N TYR A 148 4.25 18.32 3.42
CA TYR A 148 5.06 19.47 3.02
C TYR A 148 4.79 20.69 3.91
N LEU A 149 3.53 21.03 4.15
CA LEU A 149 3.16 22.17 4.99
C LEU A 149 3.63 22.02 6.44
N ILE A 150 3.53 20.79 7.01
CA ILE A 150 3.98 20.53 8.38
C ILE A 150 5.50 20.59 8.48
N PHE A 151 6.24 20.00 7.54
CA PHE A 151 7.70 20.06 7.60
C PHE A 151 8.25 21.46 7.34
N ILE A 152 7.64 22.27 6.47
CA ILE A 152 8.11 23.62 6.15
C ILE A 152 7.65 24.64 7.20
N ALA A 153 6.39 24.60 7.61
CA ALA A 153 5.80 25.64 8.46
C ALA A 153 5.46 25.14 9.88
N GLY A 154 4.92 23.93 10.00
CA GLY A 154 4.50 23.37 11.28
C GLY A 154 5.65 23.11 12.22
N SER A 155 6.79 22.61 11.72
CA SER A 155 8.02 22.39 12.50
C SER A 155 8.53 23.68 13.13
N ILE A 156 8.48 24.78 12.40
CA ILE A 156 8.88 26.12 12.88
C ILE A 156 7.95 26.57 14.01
N ILE A 157 6.64 26.31 13.90
CA ILE A 157 5.68 26.66 14.95
C ILE A 157 5.99 25.91 16.25
N VAL A 158 6.21 24.59 16.16
CA VAL A 158 6.52 23.76 17.32
C VAL A 158 7.80 24.24 18.00
N LEU A 159 8.86 24.51 17.23
CA LEU A 159 10.13 25.00 17.77
C LEU A 159 9.98 26.40 18.41
N LYS A 160 9.19 27.30 17.83
CA LYS A 160 8.87 28.61 18.44
C LYS A 160 8.06 28.50 19.72
N LEU A 161 7.14 27.53 19.82
CA LEU A 161 6.41 27.25 21.06
C LEU A 161 7.36 26.72 22.14
N LEU A 162 8.29 25.83 21.80
CA LEU A 162 9.33 25.37 22.72
C LEU A 162 10.25 26.50 23.17
N GLN A 163 10.56 27.45 22.28
CA GLN A 163 11.35 28.64 22.59
C GLN A 163 10.64 29.58 23.56
N LYS A 164 9.29 29.69 23.50
CA LYS A 164 8.50 30.50 24.43
C LYS A 164 8.46 29.91 25.86
N ASN A 165 8.65 28.61 26.00
CA ASN A 165 8.71 27.96 27.31
C ASN A 165 10.10 28.18 27.94
N LYS A 166 10.24 29.27 28.70
CA LYS A 166 11.52 29.72 29.30
C LYS A 166 12.17 28.66 30.19
N GLY A 167 11.38 27.88 30.96
CA GLY A 167 11.90 26.82 31.83
C GLY A 167 12.51 25.63 31.07
N TYR A 168 12.07 25.37 29.86
CA TYR A 168 12.63 24.36 28.96
C TYR A 168 13.80 24.92 28.14
N TYR A 169 13.60 26.08 27.53
CA TYR A 169 14.50 26.67 26.55
C TYR A 169 15.85 27.09 27.15
N TYR A 170 15.90 27.73 28.34
CA TYR A 170 17.15 28.23 28.94
C TYR A 170 18.03 27.14 29.56
N ARG A 171 17.69 25.86 29.47
CA ARG A 171 18.65 24.82 29.80
C ARG A 171 19.73 24.75 28.69
N PRO A 172 21.05 24.75 28.99
CA PRO A 172 22.11 24.88 28.00
C PRO A 172 21.99 23.92 26.82
N ARG A 173 21.68 22.66 27.08
CA ARG A 173 21.48 21.64 26.04
C ARG A 173 20.26 21.91 25.14
N HIS A 174 19.16 22.38 25.72
CA HIS A 174 17.91 22.65 24.98
C HIS A 174 18.02 23.94 24.16
N PHE A 175 18.72 24.96 24.68
CA PHE A 175 18.97 26.21 23.96
C PHE A 175 19.68 25.99 22.64
N ILE A 176 20.82 25.27 22.68
CA ILE A 176 21.61 24.96 21.49
C ILE A 176 20.78 24.06 20.52
N ALA A 177 20.05 23.06 21.04
CA ALA A 177 19.25 22.15 20.22
C ALA A 177 18.10 22.88 19.52
N VAL A 178 17.28 23.64 20.25
CA VAL A 178 16.08 24.31 19.67
C VAL A 178 16.49 25.42 18.69
N SER A 179 17.50 26.23 19.03
CA SER A 179 18.00 27.27 18.13
C SER A 179 18.62 26.70 16.85
N GLY A 180 19.43 25.64 16.97
CA GLY A 180 20.02 24.95 15.83
C GLY A 180 18.97 24.27 14.94
N MET A 181 17.96 23.62 15.55
CA MET A 181 16.87 23.00 14.80
C MET A 181 15.98 24.03 14.10
N LEU A 182 15.72 25.18 14.72
CA LEU A 182 14.91 26.22 14.09
C LEU A 182 15.50 26.65 12.75
N GLN A 183 16.80 26.94 12.72
CA GLN A 183 17.49 27.33 11.50
C GLN A 183 17.52 26.21 10.46
N ARG A 184 17.77 24.97 10.87
CA ARG A 184 17.76 23.80 9.97
C ARG A 184 16.40 23.53 9.36
N MET A 185 15.31 23.68 10.13
CA MET A 185 13.96 23.47 9.61
C MET A 185 13.55 24.55 8.61
N GLU A 186 13.97 25.80 8.82
CA GLU A 186 13.74 26.90 7.88
C GLU A 186 14.38 26.63 6.52
N GLN A 187 15.57 26.05 6.50
CA GLN A 187 16.34 25.78 5.27
C GLN A 187 15.97 24.44 4.62
N ASN A 188 15.71 23.43 5.42
CA ASN A 188 15.66 22.04 4.99
C ASN A 188 14.27 21.36 5.09
N GLY A 189 13.21 22.08 5.52
CA GLY A 189 11.91 21.51 5.73
C GLY A 189 11.34 20.76 4.51
N ALA A 190 11.48 21.33 3.30
CA ALA A 190 11.02 20.70 2.07
C ALA A 190 11.76 19.39 1.75
N SER A 191 13.07 19.35 1.95
CA SER A 191 13.89 18.15 1.74
C SER A 191 13.51 17.03 2.73
N LEU A 192 13.25 17.37 4.00
CA LEU A 192 12.78 16.41 5.01
C LEU A 192 11.39 15.87 4.68
N ALA A 193 10.49 16.74 4.19
CA ALA A 193 9.19 16.30 3.71
C ALA A 193 9.31 15.30 2.55
N THR A 194 10.20 15.57 1.59
CA THR A 194 10.47 14.65 0.47
C THR A 194 10.96 13.29 0.96
N ILE A 195 11.93 13.26 1.89
CA ILE A 195 12.43 12.00 2.47
C ILE A 195 11.29 11.26 3.20
N CYS A 196 10.48 11.97 3.97
CA CYS A 196 9.31 11.39 4.66
C CYS A 196 8.33 10.74 3.68
N LEU A 197 8.00 11.43 2.58
CA LEU A 197 7.08 10.93 1.56
C LEU A 197 7.67 9.75 0.78
N LEU A 198 8.95 9.77 0.43
CA LEU A 198 9.64 8.66 -0.21
C LEU A 198 9.62 7.41 0.69
N CYS A 199 9.96 7.54 1.97
CA CYS A 199 9.88 6.46 2.94
C CYS A 199 8.44 5.96 3.12
N SER A 200 7.45 6.87 3.19
CA SER A 200 6.03 6.52 3.28
C SER A 200 5.58 5.72 2.07
N SER A 201 5.99 6.14 0.86
CA SER A 201 5.66 5.45 -0.38
C SER A 201 6.23 4.04 -0.42
N VAL A 202 7.50 3.86 -0.04
CA VAL A 202 8.12 2.53 0.07
C VAL A 202 7.33 1.64 1.03
N LEU A 203 7.00 2.14 2.22
CA LEU A 203 6.24 1.38 3.22
C LEU A 203 4.84 0.99 2.71
N VAL A 204 4.09 1.93 2.14
CA VAL A 204 2.72 1.70 1.66
C VAL A 204 2.70 0.72 0.48
N ILE A 205 3.62 0.87 -0.48
CA ILE A 205 3.70 0.00 -1.66
C ILE A 205 4.08 -1.43 -1.24
N LEU A 206 5.11 -1.61 -0.42
CA LEU A 206 5.51 -2.93 0.07
C LEU A 206 4.42 -3.56 0.94
N PHE A 207 3.81 -2.78 1.84
CA PHE A 207 2.72 -3.26 2.68
C PHE A 207 1.57 -3.80 1.84
N THR A 208 1.09 -3.03 0.88
CA THR A 208 -0.05 -3.41 0.04
C THR A 208 0.29 -4.63 -0.81
N SER A 209 1.42 -4.61 -1.50
CA SER A 209 1.85 -5.69 -2.41
C SER A 209 2.06 -7.01 -1.67
N LEU A 210 2.81 -7.00 -0.56
CA LEU A 210 3.10 -8.21 0.21
C LEU A 210 1.84 -8.75 0.92
N THR A 211 0.96 -7.85 1.37
CA THR A 211 -0.31 -8.26 1.99
C THR A 211 -1.22 -8.95 0.97
N MET A 212 -1.33 -8.43 -0.25
CA MET A 212 -2.09 -9.08 -1.32
C MET A 212 -1.55 -10.48 -1.64
N HIS A 213 -0.24 -10.61 -1.76
CA HIS A 213 0.39 -11.90 -2.06
C HIS A 213 0.21 -12.91 -0.91
N ALA A 214 0.46 -12.48 0.32
CA ALA A 214 0.31 -13.34 1.50
C ALA A 214 -1.15 -13.77 1.72
N GLY A 215 -2.11 -12.95 1.27
CA GLY A 215 -3.54 -13.22 1.34
C GLY A 215 -4.09 -14.17 0.27
N ILE A 216 -3.28 -14.65 -0.67
CA ILE A 216 -3.75 -15.56 -1.75
C ILE A 216 -4.48 -16.77 -1.18
N ASN A 217 -3.96 -17.39 -0.12
CA ASN A 217 -4.58 -18.56 0.48
C ASN A 217 -5.97 -18.27 1.04
N ASP A 218 -6.16 -17.13 1.70
CA ASP A 218 -7.45 -16.72 2.28
C ASP A 218 -8.46 -16.45 1.16
N THR A 219 -8.02 -15.78 0.09
CA THR A 219 -8.84 -15.52 -1.10
C THR A 219 -9.22 -16.82 -1.81
N VAL A 220 -8.27 -17.72 -2.05
CA VAL A 220 -8.52 -19.02 -2.67
C VAL A 220 -9.50 -19.85 -1.84
N ASN A 221 -9.33 -19.91 -0.52
CA ASN A 221 -10.24 -20.64 0.37
C ASN A 221 -11.67 -20.06 0.37
N SER A 222 -11.79 -18.75 0.14
CA SER A 222 -13.08 -18.06 0.05
C SER A 222 -13.85 -18.40 -1.24
N TYR A 223 -13.14 -18.47 -2.38
CA TYR A 223 -13.78 -18.76 -3.67
C TYR A 223 -13.86 -20.25 -3.99
N ALA A 224 -12.88 -21.04 -3.58
CA ALA A 224 -12.79 -22.47 -3.80
C ALA A 224 -12.48 -23.19 -2.48
N PRO A 225 -13.49 -23.36 -1.61
CA PRO A 225 -13.30 -24.01 -0.30
C PRO A 225 -12.94 -25.50 -0.42
N ARG A 226 -13.19 -26.09 -1.58
CA ARG A 226 -12.81 -27.47 -1.95
C ARG A 226 -11.92 -27.45 -3.19
N ASP A 227 -11.22 -28.56 -3.46
CA ASP A 227 -10.34 -28.65 -4.62
C ASP A 227 -11.12 -28.41 -5.92
N LEU A 228 -12.31 -28.99 -6.01
CA LEU A 228 -13.30 -28.71 -7.05
C LEU A 228 -14.59 -28.21 -6.40
N THR A 229 -15.11 -27.10 -6.87
CA THR A 229 -16.37 -26.51 -6.40
C THR A 229 -17.27 -26.29 -7.60
N ILE A 230 -18.45 -26.89 -7.54
CA ILE A 230 -19.50 -26.81 -8.59
C ILE A 230 -20.74 -26.18 -7.97
N ILE A 231 -21.24 -25.11 -8.57
CA ILE A 231 -22.43 -24.37 -8.10
C ILE A 231 -23.40 -24.30 -9.27
N THR A 232 -24.55 -24.98 -9.14
CA THR A 232 -25.54 -25.09 -10.20
C THR A 232 -26.95 -24.81 -9.66
N SER A 233 -27.88 -24.39 -10.53
CA SER A 233 -29.28 -24.22 -10.17
C SER A 233 -29.95 -25.57 -9.92
N GLN A 234 -29.57 -26.62 -10.65
CA GLN A 234 -30.06 -27.97 -10.49
C GLN A 234 -28.99 -28.88 -9.90
N LYS A 235 -29.40 -30.00 -9.28
CA LYS A 235 -28.48 -31.03 -8.84
C LYS A 235 -27.71 -31.61 -10.03
N LEU A 236 -26.49 -32.06 -9.80
CA LEU A 236 -25.71 -32.77 -10.83
C LEU A 236 -26.52 -33.99 -11.33
N THR A 237 -26.54 -34.17 -12.64
CA THR A 237 -27.15 -35.34 -13.27
C THR A 237 -26.26 -36.57 -13.11
N SER A 238 -26.85 -37.76 -13.16
CA SER A 238 -26.06 -39.01 -13.13
C SER A 238 -25.02 -39.09 -14.24
N GLN A 239 -25.27 -38.44 -15.39
CA GLN A 239 -24.31 -38.34 -16.48
C GLN A 239 -23.12 -37.45 -16.11
N GLN A 240 -23.36 -36.32 -15.45
CA GLN A 240 -22.26 -35.43 -14.97
C GLN A 240 -21.44 -36.12 -13.89
N GLU A 241 -22.07 -36.84 -12.97
CA GLU A 241 -21.36 -37.63 -11.95
C GLU A 241 -20.53 -38.76 -12.58
N SER A 242 -21.03 -39.43 -13.61
CA SER A 242 -20.28 -40.43 -14.35
C SER A 242 -19.09 -39.82 -15.11
N THR A 243 -19.26 -38.62 -15.67
CA THR A 243 -18.19 -37.86 -16.31
C THR A 243 -17.08 -37.49 -15.31
N ILE A 244 -17.44 -37.02 -14.12
CA ILE A 244 -16.47 -36.71 -13.05
C ILE A 244 -15.63 -37.96 -12.72
N ASN A 245 -16.28 -39.10 -12.54
CA ASN A 245 -15.63 -40.36 -12.21
C ASN A 245 -14.75 -40.89 -13.37
N SER A 246 -15.18 -40.74 -14.62
CA SER A 246 -14.42 -41.19 -15.79
C SER A 246 -13.15 -40.37 -16.01
N VAL A 247 -13.26 -39.04 -15.90
CA VAL A 247 -12.11 -38.14 -16.00
C VAL A 247 -11.12 -38.35 -14.85
N ALA A 248 -11.63 -38.56 -13.62
CA ALA A 248 -10.79 -38.89 -12.48
C ALA A 248 -9.98 -40.19 -12.69
N LYS A 249 -10.65 -41.26 -13.21
CA LYS A 249 -9.96 -42.52 -13.57
C LYS A 249 -8.91 -42.32 -14.66
N LYS A 250 -9.19 -41.54 -15.70
CA LYS A 250 -8.26 -41.21 -16.79
C LYS A 250 -6.97 -40.58 -16.28
N HIS A 251 -7.08 -39.69 -15.28
CA HIS A 251 -5.96 -38.98 -14.68
C HIS A 251 -5.41 -39.64 -13.42
N HIS A 252 -5.87 -40.84 -13.05
CA HIS A 252 -5.51 -41.56 -11.82
C HIS A 252 -5.76 -40.72 -10.54
N ALA A 253 -6.76 -39.86 -10.56
CA ALA A 253 -7.18 -39.06 -9.40
C ALA A 253 -8.13 -39.87 -8.50
N GLN A 254 -7.89 -39.85 -7.20
CA GLN A 254 -8.76 -40.45 -6.20
C GLN A 254 -9.69 -39.37 -5.64
N LEU A 255 -10.98 -39.50 -5.90
CA LEU A 255 -12.00 -38.56 -5.41
C LEU A 255 -12.42 -38.93 -3.99
N ASN A 256 -12.52 -37.95 -3.12
CA ASN A 256 -13.19 -38.12 -1.83
C ASN A 256 -14.70 -37.99 -2.01
N LYS A 257 -15.47 -38.46 -1.03
CA LYS A 257 -16.94 -38.35 -1.03
C LYS A 257 -17.35 -36.88 -1.22
N PRO A 258 -18.17 -36.55 -2.23
CA PRO A 258 -18.60 -35.19 -2.48
C PRO A 258 -19.47 -34.67 -1.33
N VAL A 259 -19.30 -33.41 -0.99
CA VAL A 259 -20.18 -32.69 -0.05
C VAL A 259 -21.18 -31.87 -0.85
N THR A 260 -22.46 -32.23 -0.75
CA THR A 260 -23.54 -31.55 -1.48
C THR A 260 -24.52 -30.91 -0.52
N PHE A 261 -24.91 -29.67 -0.80
CA PHE A 261 -25.97 -28.99 -0.05
C PHE A 261 -26.62 -27.89 -0.89
N THR A 262 -27.82 -27.48 -0.47
CA THR A 262 -28.63 -26.48 -1.16
C THR A 262 -28.72 -25.23 -0.31
N THR A 263 -28.56 -24.06 -0.94
CA THR A 263 -28.75 -22.75 -0.33
C THR A 263 -29.70 -21.89 -1.16
N SER A 264 -30.07 -20.72 -0.66
CA SER A 264 -30.70 -19.71 -1.52
C SER A 264 -29.74 -19.31 -2.64
N ALA A 265 -30.27 -18.87 -3.76
CA ALA A 265 -29.47 -18.10 -4.73
C ALA A 265 -28.92 -16.84 -4.07
N PRO A 266 -27.72 -16.35 -4.50
CA PRO A 266 -27.14 -15.15 -3.97
C PRO A 266 -28.05 -13.94 -4.19
N GLN A 267 -28.29 -13.18 -3.14
CA GLN A 267 -29.01 -11.91 -3.21
C GLN A 267 -28.02 -10.78 -3.04
N TYR A 268 -27.97 -9.86 -4.01
CA TYR A 268 -27.06 -8.70 -4.01
C TYR A 268 -27.78 -7.48 -3.48
N GLY A 269 -27.16 -6.77 -2.53
CA GLY A 269 -27.78 -5.61 -1.93
C GLY A 269 -26.89 -4.94 -0.89
N TYR A 270 -27.46 -4.03 -0.14
CA TYR A 270 -26.79 -3.30 0.93
C TYR A 270 -27.65 -3.23 2.19
N TRP A 271 -27.00 -2.93 3.31
CA TRP A 271 -27.68 -2.79 4.60
C TRP A 271 -27.95 -1.31 4.91
N GLU A 272 -29.22 -1.00 5.16
CA GLU A 272 -29.66 0.29 5.66
C GLU A 272 -30.44 0.08 6.96
N ASN A 273 -30.00 0.69 8.06
CA ASN A 273 -30.62 0.56 9.38
C ASN A 273 -30.96 -0.89 9.79
N ASN A 274 -30.04 -1.84 9.56
CA ASN A 274 -30.21 -3.27 9.76
C ASN A 274 -31.29 -3.94 8.86
N HIS A 275 -31.74 -3.26 7.82
CA HIS A 275 -32.61 -3.80 6.78
C HIS A 275 -31.77 -4.08 5.52
N PHE A 276 -31.85 -5.30 5.01
CA PHE A 276 -31.20 -5.68 3.76
C PHE A 276 -32.08 -5.28 2.58
N ILE A 277 -31.59 -4.37 1.76
CA ILE A 277 -32.24 -3.88 0.55
C ILE A 277 -31.66 -4.63 -0.62
N ASN A 278 -32.49 -5.51 -1.21
CA ASN A 278 -32.14 -6.30 -2.37
C ASN A 278 -32.38 -5.50 -3.66
N GLN A 279 -31.42 -5.54 -4.59
CA GLN A 279 -31.51 -4.88 -5.91
C GLN A 279 -31.84 -3.38 -5.86
N GLY A 280 -31.15 -2.65 -4.96
CA GLY A 280 -31.24 -1.18 -4.96
C GLY A 280 -30.66 -0.56 -6.24
N ASP A 281 -30.98 0.73 -6.48
CA ASP A 281 -30.42 1.54 -7.58
C ASP A 281 -28.90 1.40 -7.71
N LEU A 282 -28.40 1.29 -8.94
CA LEU A 282 -26.96 1.17 -9.22
C LEU A 282 -26.13 2.30 -8.57
N GLN A 283 -26.69 3.52 -8.47
CA GLN A 283 -26.06 4.63 -7.77
C GLN A 283 -25.95 4.41 -6.26
N ASN A 284 -26.97 3.83 -5.64
CA ASN A 284 -26.94 3.50 -4.21
C ASN A 284 -26.02 2.31 -3.93
N MET A 285 -25.90 1.35 -4.85
CA MET A 285 -24.97 0.22 -4.73
C MET A 285 -23.50 0.65 -4.81
N THR A 286 -23.17 1.69 -5.58
CA THR A 286 -21.80 2.24 -5.65
C THR A 286 -21.42 3.02 -4.39
N ASN A 287 -22.39 3.65 -3.74
CA ASN A 287 -22.18 4.49 -2.56
C ASN A 287 -22.34 3.73 -1.24
N GLN A 288 -22.88 2.51 -1.23
CA GLN A 288 -23.06 1.67 -0.05
C GLN A 288 -22.11 0.46 -0.07
N THR A 289 -21.86 -0.13 1.08
CA THR A 289 -21.15 -1.41 1.16
C THR A 289 -22.06 -2.50 0.65
N THR A 290 -21.83 -2.96 -0.58
CA THR A 290 -22.62 -4.04 -1.17
C THR A 290 -22.21 -5.39 -0.60
N ASN A 291 -23.19 -6.22 -0.25
CA ASN A 291 -23.00 -7.56 0.25
C ASN A 291 -23.76 -8.56 -0.61
N THR A 292 -23.30 -9.80 -0.58
CA THR A 292 -24.02 -10.95 -1.13
C THR A 292 -24.59 -11.74 0.02
N VAL A 293 -25.92 -11.81 0.14
CA VAL A 293 -26.59 -12.61 1.17
C VAL A 293 -26.95 -13.98 0.63
N ILE A 294 -26.56 -15.03 1.35
CA ILE A 294 -26.87 -16.43 1.06
C ILE A 294 -27.55 -17.03 2.29
N THR A 295 -28.74 -17.58 2.11
CA THR A 295 -29.49 -18.19 3.20
C THR A 295 -29.40 -19.73 3.13
N MET A 296 -29.24 -20.36 4.28
CA MET A 296 -29.14 -21.81 4.44
C MET A 296 -30.11 -22.27 5.55
N SER A 297 -30.67 -23.46 5.40
CA SER A 297 -31.51 -24.03 6.46
C SER A 297 -30.63 -24.59 7.60
N THR A 298 -31.15 -24.55 8.84
CA THR A 298 -30.49 -25.14 10.01
C THR A 298 -30.27 -26.66 9.82
N ALA A 299 -31.19 -27.35 9.15
CA ALA A 299 -31.04 -28.77 8.83
C ALA A 299 -29.80 -29.01 7.93
N THR A 300 -29.62 -28.18 6.90
CA THR A 300 -28.43 -28.22 6.03
C THR A 300 -27.17 -27.91 6.81
N TYR A 301 -27.20 -26.84 7.60
CA TYR A 301 -26.07 -26.44 8.43
C TYR A 301 -25.61 -27.54 9.39
N ASN A 302 -26.56 -28.15 10.13
CA ASN A 302 -26.25 -29.24 11.07
C ASN A 302 -25.64 -30.45 10.35
N ARG A 303 -26.18 -30.83 9.19
CA ARG A 303 -25.68 -31.96 8.40
C ARG A 303 -24.24 -31.79 7.92
N ILE A 304 -23.86 -30.55 7.47
CA ILE A 304 -22.53 -30.33 6.89
C ILE A 304 -21.46 -29.98 7.95
N THR A 305 -21.91 -29.49 9.12
CA THR A 305 -20.99 -29.10 10.21
C THR A 305 -20.94 -30.09 11.36
N ASP A 306 -21.76 -31.15 11.30
CA ASP A 306 -21.94 -32.16 12.36
C ASP A 306 -22.34 -31.52 13.71
N LYS A 307 -23.13 -30.44 13.65
CA LYS A 307 -23.64 -29.72 14.81
C LYS A 307 -25.13 -30.01 15.00
N HIS A 308 -25.65 -29.82 16.20
CA HIS A 308 -27.07 -30.05 16.56
C HIS A 308 -27.72 -28.74 17.04
N VAL A 309 -27.62 -27.70 16.23
CA VAL A 309 -28.22 -26.40 16.55
C VAL A 309 -29.74 -26.45 16.28
N LYS A 310 -30.53 -25.92 17.20
CA LYS A 310 -31.97 -25.69 17.03
C LYS A 310 -32.21 -24.18 17.07
N LEU A 311 -32.84 -23.64 16.03
CA LEU A 311 -33.18 -22.23 15.93
C LEU A 311 -34.69 -22.03 15.99
N ALA A 312 -35.15 -21.06 16.76
CA ALA A 312 -36.53 -20.59 16.69
C ALA A 312 -36.75 -19.84 15.36
N ALA A 313 -38.02 -19.72 14.95
CA ALA A 313 -38.38 -19.13 13.65
C ALA A 313 -37.82 -17.68 13.46
N ASN A 314 -37.66 -16.92 14.54
CA ASN A 314 -37.18 -15.54 14.55
C ASN A 314 -35.68 -15.40 14.85
N ARG A 315 -34.93 -16.50 14.96
CA ARG A 315 -33.49 -16.49 15.21
C ARG A 315 -32.69 -16.91 13.99
N ALA A 316 -31.56 -16.29 13.77
CA ALA A 316 -30.62 -16.66 12.72
C ALA A 316 -29.16 -16.65 13.23
N LEU A 317 -28.35 -17.62 12.77
CA LEU A 317 -26.91 -17.55 12.89
C LEU A 317 -26.36 -16.85 11.67
N ILE A 318 -25.37 -15.98 11.87
CA ILE A 318 -24.80 -15.19 10.78
C ILE A 318 -23.29 -15.36 10.76
N TYR A 319 -22.76 -15.74 9.61
CA TYR A 319 -21.35 -15.72 9.31
C TYR A 319 -21.03 -14.59 8.34
N SER A 320 -20.19 -13.68 8.77
CA SER A 320 -19.67 -12.60 7.92
C SER A 320 -18.20 -12.36 8.28
N PRO A 321 -17.27 -12.62 7.36
CA PRO A 321 -15.84 -12.45 7.63
C PRO A 321 -15.41 -10.98 7.71
N ALA A 322 -16.16 -10.06 7.08
CA ALA A 322 -15.82 -8.65 7.02
C ALA A 322 -16.27 -7.88 8.26
N LYS A 323 -17.46 -8.16 8.78
CA LYS A 323 -18.09 -7.43 9.88
C LYS A 323 -19.06 -8.32 10.63
N GLU A 324 -19.01 -8.33 11.95
CA GLU A 324 -20.03 -8.98 12.77
C GLU A 324 -21.37 -8.27 12.68
N HIS A 325 -22.45 -9.04 12.51
CA HIS A 325 -23.81 -8.56 12.58
C HIS A 325 -24.48 -9.08 13.84
N ARG A 326 -24.96 -8.18 14.67
CA ARG A 326 -25.63 -8.49 15.95
C ARG A 326 -26.97 -7.73 16.03
N GLY A 327 -27.89 -8.27 16.80
CA GLY A 327 -29.19 -7.65 17.04
C GLY A 327 -30.24 -8.05 15.99
N THR A 328 -31.29 -7.24 15.86
CA THR A 328 -32.39 -7.53 14.94
C THR A 328 -32.02 -7.13 13.52
N LEU A 329 -32.07 -8.06 12.58
CA LEU A 329 -31.86 -7.84 11.16
C LEU A 329 -33.16 -8.13 10.41
N GLN A 330 -33.44 -7.33 9.39
CA GLN A 330 -34.58 -7.52 8.51
C GLN A 330 -34.11 -7.90 7.09
N ILE A 331 -34.67 -9.01 6.57
CA ILE A 331 -34.37 -9.50 5.21
C ILE A 331 -35.69 -9.71 4.52
N GLY A 332 -35.99 -8.91 3.52
CA GLY A 332 -37.32 -8.86 2.93
C GLY A 332 -38.38 -8.50 3.99
N SER A 333 -39.44 -9.32 4.13
CA SER A 333 -40.48 -9.13 5.13
C SER A 333 -40.17 -9.74 6.50
N GLN A 334 -39.11 -10.51 6.64
CA GLN A 334 -38.82 -11.29 7.85
C GLN A 334 -37.79 -10.58 8.73
N LYS A 335 -38.02 -10.62 10.05
CA LYS A 335 -37.08 -10.09 11.07
C LYS A 335 -36.45 -11.25 11.84
N TYR A 336 -35.14 -11.23 11.96
CA TYR A 336 -34.36 -12.24 12.65
C TYR A 336 -33.51 -11.62 13.76
N GLN A 337 -33.44 -12.28 14.91
CA GLN A 337 -32.47 -12.00 15.93
C GLN A 337 -31.14 -12.68 15.56
N ALA A 338 -30.17 -11.88 15.15
CA ALA A 338 -28.89 -12.33 14.66
C ALA A 338 -27.92 -12.73 15.78
N THR A 339 -27.34 -13.91 15.67
CA THR A 339 -26.23 -14.39 16.49
C THR A 339 -25.02 -14.64 15.59
N PRO A 340 -23.90 -13.92 15.77
CA PRO A 340 -22.71 -14.11 14.93
C PRO A 340 -22.05 -15.48 15.23
N ILE A 341 -21.55 -16.12 14.17
CA ILE A 341 -20.66 -17.29 14.27
C ILE A 341 -19.30 -16.91 13.67
N HIS A 342 -18.21 -17.39 14.30
CA HIS A 342 -16.85 -16.98 13.96
C HIS A 342 -16.15 -17.93 13.01
N ASP A 343 -16.67 -19.16 12.89
CA ASP A 343 -16.08 -20.20 12.06
C ASP A 343 -17.14 -20.92 11.23
N PHE A 344 -16.90 -20.93 9.90
CA PHE A 344 -17.74 -21.63 8.95
C PHE A 344 -16.91 -22.17 7.79
N HIS A 345 -16.49 -23.43 7.87
CA HIS A 345 -15.63 -24.11 6.89
C HIS A 345 -16.26 -24.33 5.50
N TYR A 346 -17.57 -24.08 5.37
CA TYR A 346 -18.30 -24.19 4.11
C TYR A 346 -18.65 -22.84 3.52
N TYR A 347 -17.94 -21.79 3.95
CA TYR A 347 -18.04 -20.48 3.34
C TYR A 347 -17.56 -20.54 1.89
N PHE A 348 -18.30 -19.93 0.98
CA PHE A 348 -17.93 -19.81 -0.42
C PHE A 348 -18.47 -18.49 -0.98
N ASN A 349 -17.83 -17.99 -2.02
CA ASN A 349 -18.31 -16.84 -2.77
C ASN A 349 -18.84 -17.32 -4.13
N PRO A 350 -20.16 -17.39 -4.35
CA PRO A 350 -20.75 -17.89 -5.60
C PRO A 350 -20.65 -16.89 -6.75
N SER A 351 -20.37 -15.64 -6.44
CA SER A 351 -20.15 -14.59 -7.43
C SER A 351 -18.67 -14.28 -7.48
N HIS A 352 -18.10 -14.23 -8.67
CA HIS A 352 -16.75 -13.66 -8.85
C HIS A 352 -16.73 -12.14 -8.63
N ALA A 353 -17.78 -11.59 -8.03
CA ALA A 353 -17.93 -10.18 -7.72
C ALA A 353 -17.15 -9.79 -6.46
N ILE A 354 -16.75 -8.55 -6.42
CA ILE A 354 -15.97 -7.87 -5.35
C ILE A 354 -16.79 -7.72 -4.04
N TYR A 355 -17.86 -8.53 -3.84
CA TYR A 355 -18.77 -8.37 -2.71
C TYR A 355 -18.54 -9.46 -1.67
N SER A 356 -18.50 -9.04 -0.40
CA SER A 356 -18.33 -9.96 0.72
C SER A 356 -19.60 -10.76 0.97
N PRO A 357 -19.61 -12.10 0.82
CA PRO A 357 -20.77 -12.90 1.11
C PRO A 357 -21.02 -13.01 2.61
N ILE A 358 -22.30 -12.95 2.95
CA ILE A 358 -22.85 -13.15 4.30
C ILE A 358 -23.73 -14.39 4.27
N PHE A 359 -23.39 -15.38 5.09
CA PHE A 359 -24.20 -16.58 5.26
C PHE A 359 -25.15 -16.42 6.42
N ILE A 360 -26.44 -16.65 6.15
CA ILE A 360 -27.51 -16.57 7.14
C ILE A 360 -28.13 -17.94 7.29
N ILE A 361 -28.04 -18.53 8.46
CA ILE A 361 -28.60 -19.82 8.80
C ILE A 361 -29.91 -19.58 9.55
N THR A 362 -31.03 -20.03 8.96
CA THR A 362 -32.39 -19.88 9.48
C THR A 362 -33.05 -21.24 9.65
N ASN A 363 -34.17 -21.30 10.38
CA ASN A 363 -34.88 -22.57 10.57
C ASN A 363 -35.30 -23.19 9.24
N MET A 364 -35.85 -22.37 8.33
CA MET A 364 -36.26 -22.77 6.98
C MET A 364 -35.80 -21.74 5.96
N LEU A 365 -35.57 -22.15 4.72
CA LEU A 365 -35.40 -21.22 3.61
C LEU A 365 -36.69 -20.42 3.39
N PRO A 366 -36.62 -19.11 3.09
CA PRO A 366 -37.81 -18.32 2.77
C PRO A 366 -38.59 -18.96 1.59
N ALA A 367 -39.93 -18.95 1.66
CA ALA A 367 -40.75 -19.45 0.58
C ALA A 367 -40.47 -18.67 -0.72
N ASN A 368 -40.56 -19.35 -1.87
CA ASN A 368 -40.32 -18.80 -3.21
C ASN A 368 -38.91 -18.25 -3.45
N THR A 369 -37.92 -18.71 -2.70
CA THR A 369 -36.53 -18.32 -2.93
C THR A 369 -35.89 -19.24 -3.97
N ALA A 370 -35.32 -18.66 -5.03
CA ALA A 370 -34.49 -19.42 -5.96
C ALA A 370 -33.33 -20.10 -5.21
N THR A 371 -33.00 -21.32 -5.55
CA THR A 371 -31.99 -22.11 -4.87
C THR A 371 -30.82 -22.45 -5.79
N ILE A 372 -29.65 -22.62 -5.20
CA ILE A 372 -28.46 -23.17 -5.84
C ILE A 372 -27.98 -24.41 -5.08
N ASN A 373 -27.37 -25.32 -5.80
CA ASN A 373 -26.77 -26.52 -5.27
C ASN A 373 -25.25 -26.39 -5.32
N PHE A 374 -24.65 -26.58 -4.17
CA PHE A 374 -23.19 -26.63 -4.01
C PHE A 374 -22.74 -28.10 -4.01
N THR A 375 -21.74 -28.41 -4.83
CA THR A 375 -21.04 -29.70 -4.81
C THR A 375 -19.57 -29.44 -4.69
N GLY A 376 -19.00 -29.82 -3.56
CA GLY A 376 -17.57 -29.69 -3.28
C GLY A 376 -16.89 -31.05 -3.25
N ILE A 377 -15.83 -31.24 -4.01
CA ILE A 377 -15.08 -32.49 -4.12
C ILE A 377 -13.61 -32.19 -3.79
N ASN A 378 -13.03 -32.93 -2.84
CA ASN A 378 -11.59 -32.98 -2.67
C ASN A 378 -11.06 -34.22 -3.39
N TYR A 379 -9.84 -34.14 -3.92
CA TYR A 379 -9.21 -35.25 -4.61
C TYR A 379 -7.75 -35.39 -4.24
N ARG A 380 -7.20 -36.57 -4.44
CA ARG A 380 -5.76 -36.85 -4.35
C ARG A 380 -5.25 -37.24 -5.72
N LEU A 381 -4.25 -36.54 -6.19
CA LEU A 381 -3.56 -36.81 -7.43
C LEU A 381 -2.05 -36.72 -7.19
N ASN A 382 -1.33 -37.80 -7.49
CA ASN A 382 0.11 -37.80 -7.44
C ASN A 382 0.67 -37.19 -8.73
N GLY A 383 1.36 -36.06 -8.65
CA GLY A 383 1.90 -35.43 -9.82
C GLY A 383 2.29 -33.96 -9.60
N SER A 384 2.83 -33.38 -10.68
CA SER A 384 3.20 -31.97 -10.70
C SER A 384 1.96 -31.08 -10.70
N LYS A 385 2.13 -29.78 -10.41
CA LYS A 385 1.08 -28.75 -10.55
C LYS A 385 0.41 -28.80 -11.96
N LYS A 386 1.20 -29.10 -13.00
CA LYS A 386 0.69 -29.23 -14.38
C LYS A 386 -0.28 -30.42 -14.54
N ALA A 387 -0.01 -31.54 -13.83
CA ALA A 387 -0.92 -32.68 -13.86
C ALA A 387 -2.27 -32.36 -13.19
N HIS A 388 -2.27 -31.63 -12.07
CA HIS A 388 -3.48 -31.14 -11.42
C HIS A 388 -4.28 -30.20 -12.35
N LEU A 389 -3.61 -29.22 -12.98
CA LEU A 389 -4.25 -28.29 -13.91
C LEU A 389 -4.85 -29.03 -15.14
N ASN A 390 -4.13 -30.00 -15.69
CA ASN A 390 -4.63 -30.80 -16.83
C ASN A 390 -5.89 -31.59 -16.44
N PHE A 391 -5.92 -32.21 -15.26
CA PHE A 391 -7.09 -32.91 -14.75
C PHE A 391 -8.28 -31.95 -14.58
N GLU A 392 -8.06 -30.82 -13.95
CA GLU A 392 -9.10 -29.84 -13.65
C GLU A 392 -9.66 -29.18 -14.91
N ASN A 393 -8.80 -28.88 -15.90
CA ASN A 393 -9.21 -28.32 -17.19
C ASN A 393 -9.96 -29.34 -18.05
N ASP A 394 -9.50 -30.60 -18.07
CA ASP A 394 -10.20 -31.68 -18.80
C ASP A 394 -11.60 -31.93 -18.20
N LEU A 395 -11.69 -31.90 -16.87
CA LEU A 395 -12.97 -32.03 -16.17
C LEU A 395 -13.94 -30.87 -16.51
N GLN A 396 -13.44 -29.63 -16.49
CA GLN A 396 -14.22 -28.45 -16.84
C GLN A 396 -14.75 -28.55 -18.29
N ALA A 397 -13.90 -28.94 -19.21
CA ALA A 397 -14.23 -29.06 -20.63
C ALA A 397 -15.32 -30.12 -20.86
N GLN A 398 -15.25 -31.27 -20.17
CA GLN A 398 -16.20 -32.38 -20.36
C GLN A 398 -17.53 -32.23 -19.61
N LEU A 399 -17.55 -31.44 -18.52
CA LEU A 399 -18.80 -31.19 -17.77
C LEU A 399 -19.74 -30.25 -18.50
N HIS A 400 -19.29 -29.51 -19.52
CA HIS A 400 -20.10 -28.53 -20.26
C HIS A 400 -20.87 -27.55 -19.37
N LEU A 401 -20.31 -27.22 -18.22
CA LEU A 401 -20.89 -26.25 -17.29
C LEU A 401 -20.44 -24.81 -17.64
N PRO A 402 -21.26 -23.79 -17.36
CA PRO A 402 -20.84 -22.41 -17.46
C PRO A 402 -19.56 -22.17 -16.62
N ASN A 403 -18.64 -21.35 -17.10
CA ASN A 403 -17.39 -21.04 -16.38
C ASN A 403 -17.62 -20.55 -14.95
N GLN A 404 -18.73 -19.87 -14.70
CA GLN A 404 -19.11 -19.39 -13.38
C GLN A 404 -19.61 -20.49 -12.42
N ALA A 405 -20.04 -21.63 -12.97
CA ALA A 405 -20.57 -22.75 -12.19
C ALA A 405 -19.45 -23.69 -11.69
N TYR A 406 -18.24 -23.60 -12.22
CA TYR A 406 -17.10 -24.45 -11.89
C TYR A 406 -15.93 -23.62 -11.39
N SER A 407 -15.38 -24.00 -10.27
CA SER A 407 -14.20 -23.38 -9.70
C SER A 407 -13.21 -24.45 -9.24
N SER A 408 -11.97 -24.33 -9.67
CA SER A 408 -10.85 -25.19 -9.29
C SER A 408 -9.90 -24.42 -8.39
N ARG A 409 -9.55 -25.02 -7.26
CA ARG A 409 -8.62 -24.43 -6.29
C ARG A 409 -7.23 -24.22 -6.88
N THR A 410 -6.72 -25.19 -7.63
CA THR A 410 -5.37 -25.11 -8.24
C THR A 410 -5.33 -24.05 -9.34
N ASN A 411 -6.33 -24.01 -10.21
CA ASN A 411 -6.41 -23.03 -11.28
C ASN A 411 -6.55 -21.61 -10.71
N LEU A 412 -7.49 -21.41 -9.77
CA LEU A 412 -7.69 -20.12 -9.11
C LEU A 412 -6.41 -19.65 -8.39
N ARG A 413 -5.76 -20.55 -7.64
CA ARG A 413 -4.48 -20.25 -6.99
C ARG A 413 -3.42 -19.83 -8.01
N SER A 414 -3.34 -20.55 -9.13
CA SER A 414 -2.38 -20.22 -10.20
C SER A 414 -2.64 -18.85 -10.79
N GLN A 415 -3.89 -18.51 -11.10
CA GLN A 415 -4.29 -17.21 -11.63
C GLN A 415 -4.00 -16.08 -10.63
N LEU A 416 -4.39 -16.25 -9.35
CA LEU A 416 -4.14 -15.26 -8.32
C LEU A 416 -2.64 -15.09 -8.00
N THR A 417 -1.87 -16.19 -8.01
CA THR A 417 -0.42 -16.11 -7.83
C THR A 417 0.24 -15.37 -8.98
N SER A 418 -0.20 -15.58 -10.20
CA SER A 418 0.27 -14.85 -11.38
C SER A 418 -0.05 -13.35 -11.27
N LEU A 419 -1.30 -13.01 -10.98
CA LEU A 419 -1.76 -11.63 -10.86
C LEU A 419 -1.07 -10.88 -9.69
N TYR A 420 -1.15 -11.46 -8.48
CA TYR A 420 -0.61 -10.81 -7.28
C TYR A 420 0.91 -10.88 -7.23
N GLY A 421 1.51 -11.93 -7.79
CA GLY A 421 2.95 -12.03 -7.98
C GLY A 421 3.47 -10.90 -8.87
N GLY A 422 2.76 -10.55 -9.93
CA GLY A 422 3.07 -9.38 -10.76
C GLY A 422 3.02 -8.07 -9.98
N ILE A 423 1.98 -7.87 -9.17
CA ILE A 423 1.84 -6.68 -8.31
C ILE A 423 2.97 -6.60 -7.28
N VAL A 424 3.32 -7.72 -6.65
CA VAL A 424 4.45 -7.78 -5.70
C VAL A 424 5.75 -7.45 -6.37
N PHE A 425 5.99 -8.02 -7.54
CA PHE A 425 7.20 -7.76 -8.31
C PHE A 425 7.35 -6.27 -8.65
N LEU A 426 6.29 -5.64 -9.18
CA LEU A 426 6.27 -4.21 -9.44
C LEU A 426 6.44 -3.39 -8.15
N GLY A 427 5.79 -3.80 -7.06
CA GLY A 427 5.92 -3.16 -5.76
C GLY A 427 7.35 -3.17 -5.23
N ILE A 428 8.04 -4.31 -5.33
CA ILE A 428 9.46 -4.44 -4.94
C ILE A 428 10.35 -3.58 -5.84
N LEU A 429 10.14 -3.62 -7.16
CA LEU A 429 10.93 -2.86 -8.12
C LEU A 429 10.81 -1.34 -7.87
N ILE A 430 9.58 -0.84 -7.74
CA ILE A 430 9.32 0.59 -7.45
C ILE A 430 9.90 0.96 -6.09
N SER A 431 9.73 0.12 -5.07
CA SER A 431 10.27 0.38 -3.73
C SER A 431 11.79 0.40 -3.71
N PHE A 432 12.44 -0.45 -4.51
CA PHE A 432 13.89 -0.44 -4.68
C PHE A 432 14.37 0.86 -5.34
N ALA A 433 13.72 1.31 -6.41
CA ALA A 433 14.03 2.57 -7.07
C ALA A 433 13.84 3.78 -6.14
N LEU A 434 12.72 3.81 -5.39
CA LEU A 434 12.46 4.84 -4.37
C LEU A 434 13.47 4.78 -3.22
N GLY A 435 13.90 3.59 -2.82
CA GLY A 435 14.93 3.38 -1.79
C GLY A 435 16.29 3.94 -2.21
N ILE A 436 16.72 3.69 -3.46
CA ILE A 436 17.93 4.30 -4.03
C ILE A 436 17.79 5.83 -4.03
N THR A 437 16.67 6.35 -4.54
CA THR A 437 16.40 7.80 -4.57
C THR A 437 16.47 8.40 -3.17
N THR A 438 15.85 7.77 -2.19
CA THR A 438 15.90 8.19 -0.78
C THR A 438 17.33 8.23 -0.26
N THR A 439 18.13 7.21 -0.54
CA THR A 439 19.53 7.13 -0.13
C THR A 439 20.35 8.26 -0.71
N VAL A 440 20.19 8.55 -2.00
CA VAL A 440 20.89 9.63 -2.70
C VAL A 440 20.48 11.00 -2.13
N VAL A 441 19.18 11.23 -1.92
CA VAL A 441 18.68 12.48 -1.33
C VAL A 441 19.24 12.69 0.08
N ILE A 442 19.26 11.65 0.91
CA ILE A 442 19.82 11.69 2.26
C ILE A 442 21.33 11.99 2.21
N TYR A 443 22.07 11.31 1.34
CA TYR A 443 23.51 11.49 1.19
C TYR A 443 23.88 12.92 0.83
N PHE A 444 23.29 13.47 -0.24
CA PHE A 444 23.58 14.85 -0.65
C PHE A 444 23.15 15.87 0.39
N LYS A 445 22.02 15.62 1.06
CA LYS A 445 21.58 16.47 2.14
C LYS A 445 22.59 16.52 3.28
N GLN A 446 23.13 15.37 3.72
CA GLN A 446 24.11 15.34 4.79
C GLN A 446 25.44 16.02 4.41
N ILE A 447 25.86 15.90 3.14
CA ILE A 447 27.03 16.62 2.64
C ILE A 447 26.80 18.13 2.73
N THR A 448 25.67 18.62 2.23
CA THR A 448 25.34 20.06 2.27
C THR A 448 25.27 20.58 3.70
N GLU A 449 24.61 19.86 4.60
CA GLU A 449 24.55 20.20 6.02
C GLU A 449 25.96 20.16 6.68
N GLY A 450 26.83 19.24 6.26
CA GLY A 450 28.20 19.16 6.73
C GLY A 450 29.01 20.44 6.44
N TYR A 451 28.91 20.95 5.22
CA TYR A 451 29.59 22.22 4.84
C TYR A 451 28.98 23.44 5.56
N GLU A 452 27.69 23.50 5.75
CA GLU A 452 27.04 24.59 6.50
C GLU A 452 27.41 24.56 7.99
N ASP A 453 27.48 23.38 8.59
CA ASP A 453 27.82 23.21 9.99
C ASP A 453 29.32 23.43 10.27
N GLN A 454 30.21 23.24 9.29
CA GLN A 454 31.64 23.50 9.40
C GLN A 454 31.92 24.93 9.92
N TYR A 455 31.28 25.93 9.33
CA TYR A 455 31.43 27.32 9.75
C TYR A 455 30.91 27.54 11.19
N ARG A 456 29.78 26.92 11.53
CA ARG A 456 29.17 26.99 12.88
C ARG A 456 30.03 26.31 13.93
N PHE A 457 30.67 25.21 13.58
CA PHE A 457 31.58 24.47 14.45
C PHE A 457 32.75 25.32 14.84
N LYS A 458 33.41 25.97 13.86
CA LYS A 458 34.51 26.88 14.06
C LYS A 458 34.14 28.06 14.97
N THR A 459 32.97 28.63 14.78
CA THR A 459 32.48 29.73 15.62
C THR A 459 32.22 29.27 17.07
N MET A 460 31.66 28.07 17.27
CA MET A 460 31.41 27.52 18.62
C MET A 460 32.73 27.25 19.38
N GLN A 461 33.74 26.74 18.70
CA GLN A 461 35.08 26.55 19.29
C GLN A 461 35.73 27.88 19.69
N GLN A 462 35.57 28.92 18.87
CA GLN A 462 36.07 30.27 19.18
C GLN A 462 35.41 30.88 20.43
N VAL A 463 34.18 30.49 20.75
CA VAL A 463 33.45 30.95 21.95
C VAL A 463 33.78 30.08 23.18
N GLY A 464 34.66 29.05 23.05
CA GLY A 464 35.21 28.29 24.19
C GLY A 464 34.50 26.96 24.49
N LEU A 465 33.65 26.44 23.60
CA LEU A 465 33.13 25.08 23.73
C LEU A 465 34.21 24.04 23.39
N SER A 466 34.34 23.00 24.19
CA SER A 466 35.26 21.89 23.91
C SER A 466 34.82 21.11 22.65
N GLU A 467 35.81 20.56 21.91
CA GLU A 467 35.53 19.72 20.72
C GLU A 467 34.52 18.57 21.03
N LYS A 468 34.66 17.91 22.17
CA LYS A 468 33.81 16.79 22.59
C LYS A 468 32.36 17.23 22.84
N GLU A 469 32.16 18.38 23.46
CA GLU A 469 30.81 18.90 23.75
C GLU A 469 30.10 19.38 22.48
N THR A 470 30.84 20.04 21.61
CA THR A 470 30.35 20.52 20.32
C THR A 470 29.99 19.36 19.42
N THR A 471 30.85 18.35 19.26
CA THR A 471 30.57 17.13 18.47
C THR A 471 29.35 16.36 19.00
N LYS A 472 29.23 16.22 20.33
CA LYS A 472 28.09 15.53 20.96
C LYS A 472 26.79 16.28 20.74
N SER A 473 26.79 17.61 20.83
CA SER A 473 25.61 18.46 20.62
C SER A 473 25.15 18.39 19.16
N ILE A 474 26.05 18.52 18.20
CA ILE A 474 25.76 18.45 16.77
C ILE A 474 25.23 17.05 16.41
N HIS A 475 25.89 15.99 16.88
CA HIS A 475 25.45 14.62 16.58
C HIS A 475 24.02 14.33 17.08
N SER A 476 23.68 14.83 18.28
CA SER A 476 22.32 14.70 18.81
C SER A 476 21.29 15.47 17.97
N GLN A 477 21.63 16.66 17.48
CA GLN A 477 20.75 17.46 16.61
C GLN A 477 20.54 16.80 15.24
N VAL A 478 21.65 16.35 14.61
CA VAL A 478 21.61 15.66 13.32
C VAL A 478 20.77 14.39 13.41
N LEU A 479 20.95 13.58 14.46
CA LEU A 479 20.17 12.36 14.65
C LEU A 479 18.67 12.67 14.80
N MET A 480 18.31 13.69 15.57
CA MET A 480 16.91 14.05 15.79
C MET A 480 16.23 14.51 14.49
N VAL A 481 16.89 15.38 13.71
CA VAL A 481 16.39 15.85 12.41
C VAL A 481 16.29 14.70 11.41
N PHE A 482 17.26 13.78 11.46
CA PHE A 482 17.31 12.61 10.59
C PHE A 482 16.19 11.61 10.89
N MET A 483 15.81 11.41 12.14
CA MET A 483 14.74 10.48 12.53
C MET A 483 13.34 11.02 12.22
N LEU A 484 13.14 12.32 12.16
CA LEU A 484 11.83 12.93 11.98
C LEU A 484 11.09 12.47 10.71
N PRO A 485 11.72 12.36 9.51
CA PRO A 485 11.07 11.85 8.31
C PRO A 485 10.58 10.41 8.44
N VAL A 486 11.37 9.54 9.09
CA VAL A 486 11.02 8.12 9.25
C VAL A 486 9.86 7.95 10.23
N VAL A 487 9.87 8.69 11.33
CA VAL A 487 8.74 8.72 12.27
C VAL A 487 7.47 9.19 11.55
N GLY A 488 7.56 10.25 10.74
CA GLY A 488 6.46 10.70 9.89
C GLY A 488 5.98 9.62 8.91
N ALA A 489 6.89 8.89 8.30
CA ALA A 489 6.56 7.80 7.38
C ALA A 489 5.85 6.63 8.08
N ILE A 490 6.27 6.27 9.29
CA ILE A 490 5.60 5.24 10.10
C ILE A 490 4.18 5.69 10.49
N ILE A 491 4.02 6.95 10.89
CA ILE A 491 2.71 7.52 11.19
C ILE A 491 1.80 7.47 9.95
N ASN A 492 2.30 7.88 8.79
CA ASN A 492 1.57 7.80 7.53
C ASN A 492 1.13 6.37 7.21
N LEU A 493 2.01 5.36 7.39
CA LEU A 493 1.65 3.96 7.23
C LEU A 493 0.54 3.54 8.20
N CYS A 494 0.65 3.87 9.49
CA CYS A 494 -0.35 3.52 10.50
C CYS A 494 -1.75 4.04 10.12
N PHE A 495 -1.83 5.27 9.59
CA PHE A 495 -3.09 5.85 9.11
C PHE A 495 -3.52 5.35 7.73
N ALA A 496 -2.61 4.83 6.89
CA ALA A 496 -2.95 4.22 5.61
C ALA A 496 -3.54 2.80 5.77
N ILE A 497 -3.12 2.03 6.77
CA ILE A 497 -3.55 0.65 7.00
C ILE A 497 -5.08 0.48 7.04
N PRO A 498 -5.86 1.30 7.75
CA PRO A 498 -7.32 1.18 7.75
C PRO A 498 -7.94 1.28 6.35
N ALA A 499 -7.51 2.25 5.54
CA ALA A 499 -8.02 2.41 4.18
C ALA A 499 -7.63 1.26 3.26
N ILE A 500 -6.35 0.83 3.31
CA ILE A 500 -5.85 -0.32 2.55
C ILE A 500 -6.62 -1.58 2.94
N ARG A 501 -6.89 -1.79 4.23
CA ARG A 501 -7.71 -2.90 4.71
C ARG A 501 -9.10 -2.90 4.08
N GLN A 502 -9.77 -1.75 3.99
CA GLN A 502 -11.10 -1.67 3.38
C GLN A 502 -11.08 -1.99 1.89
N ILE A 503 -10.00 -1.64 1.19
CA ILE A 503 -9.78 -2.04 -0.20
C ILE A 503 -9.56 -3.56 -0.29
N LEU A 504 -8.71 -4.12 0.57
CA LEU A 504 -8.37 -5.55 0.56
C LEU A 504 -9.56 -6.46 0.95
N ILE A 505 -10.47 -5.98 1.79
CA ILE A 505 -11.74 -6.68 2.09
C ILE A 505 -12.55 -6.96 0.82
N GLN A 506 -12.50 -6.06 -0.18
CA GLN A 506 -13.18 -6.27 -1.46
C GLN A 506 -12.58 -7.44 -2.26
N PHE A 507 -11.32 -7.79 -1.99
CA PHE A 507 -10.64 -8.95 -2.55
C PHE A 507 -10.72 -10.20 -1.64
N ASN A 508 -11.65 -10.21 -0.68
CA ASN A 508 -11.85 -11.29 0.31
C ASN A 508 -10.64 -11.57 1.20
N PHE A 509 -9.85 -10.53 1.47
CA PHE A 509 -8.76 -10.61 2.42
C PHE A 509 -9.16 -10.02 3.78
N TYR A 510 -9.24 -10.86 4.82
CA TYR A 510 -9.76 -10.49 6.14
C TYR A 510 -8.75 -10.65 7.26
N ASN A 511 -7.57 -11.22 7.01
CA ASN A 511 -6.60 -11.60 8.03
C ASN A 511 -5.81 -10.40 8.56
N VAL A 512 -6.38 -9.71 9.57
CA VAL A 512 -5.77 -8.52 10.20
C VAL A 512 -4.44 -8.87 10.87
N ARG A 513 -4.30 -10.07 11.46
CA ARG A 513 -3.07 -10.49 12.12
C ARG A 513 -1.90 -10.54 11.14
N LEU A 514 -2.13 -11.11 9.95
CA LEU A 514 -1.13 -11.15 8.88
C LEU A 514 -0.75 -9.74 8.43
N MET A 515 -1.72 -8.82 8.28
CA MET A 515 -1.46 -7.43 7.94
C MET A 515 -0.54 -6.74 8.96
N ILE A 516 -0.79 -6.93 10.26
CA ILE A 516 0.03 -6.35 11.32
C ILE A 516 1.46 -6.92 11.27
N ILE A 517 1.62 -8.23 11.11
CA ILE A 517 2.93 -8.87 11.00
C ILE A 517 3.72 -8.28 9.83
N ILE A 518 3.09 -8.15 8.66
CA ILE A 518 3.74 -7.58 7.47
C ILE A 518 4.12 -6.11 7.73
N ALA A 519 3.20 -5.29 8.27
CA ALA A 519 3.47 -3.89 8.57
C ALA A 519 4.67 -3.71 9.51
N VAL A 520 4.74 -4.50 10.60
CA VAL A 520 5.86 -4.47 11.55
C VAL A 520 7.16 -4.92 10.88
N SER A 521 7.12 -6.01 10.08
CA SER A 521 8.31 -6.54 9.43
C SER A 521 8.92 -5.56 8.43
N ILE A 522 8.11 -4.95 7.56
CA ILE A 522 8.61 -3.97 6.58
C ILE A 522 9.12 -2.69 7.25
N THR A 523 8.43 -2.24 8.32
CA THR A 523 8.87 -1.09 9.11
C THR A 523 10.21 -1.36 9.76
N PHE A 524 10.42 -2.54 10.33
CA PHE A 524 11.69 -2.95 10.91
C PHE A 524 12.81 -3.00 9.86
N ILE A 525 12.56 -3.58 8.69
CA ILE A 525 13.53 -3.62 7.58
C ILE A 525 13.89 -2.21 7.13
N LEU A 526 12.89 -1.33 6.95
CA LEU A 526 13.14 0.07 6.58
C LEU A 526 14.01 0.78 7.62
N LEU A 527 13.71 0.60 8.91
CA LEU A 527 14.50 1.19 10.00
C LEU A 527 15.96 0.70 9.97
N CYS A 528 16.18 -0.61 9.79
CA CYS A 528 17.54 -1.17 9.68
C CYS A 528 18.31 -0.55 8.50
N LEU A 529 17.70 -0.47 7.32
CA LEU A 529 18.29 0.14 6.13
C LEU A 529 18.57 1.64 6.36
N TYR A 530 17.64 2.35 6.96
CA TYR A 530 17.76 3.77 7.24
C TYR A 530 18.91 4.07 8.24
N PHE A 531 19.04 3.26 9.30
CA PHE A 531 20.16 3.36 10.24
C PHE A 531 21.50 3.01 9.59
N ALA A 532 21.52 2.04 8.66
CA ALA A 532 22.73 1.72 7.89
C ALA A 532 23.18 2.90 7.03
N ILE A 533 22.22 3.53 6.30
CA ILE A 533 22.49 4.73 5.51
C ILE A 533 23.00 5.86 6.40
N TYR A 534 22.37 6.09 7.55
CA TYR A 534 22.80 7.09 8.53
C TYR A 534 24.23 6.84 9.01
N GLY A 535 24.57 5.60 9.35
CA GLY A 535 25.93 5.23 9.79
C GLY A 535 27.01 5.49 8.73
N LEU A 536 26.71 5.20 7.46
CA LEU A 536 27.61 5.45 6.33
C LEU A 536 27.79 6.95 6.09
N THR A 537 26.70 7.70 6.07
CA THR A 537 26.71 9.14 5.76
C THR A 537 27.27 9.99 6.90
N THR A 538 27.10 9.57 8.16
CA THR A 538 27.69 10.24 9.33
C THR A 538 29.22 10.23 9.31
N ARG A 539 29.85 9.18 8.74
CA ARG A 539 31.32 9.15 8.58
C ARG A 539 31.80 10.25 7.64
N MET A 540 31.10 10.45 6.52
CA MET A 540 31.42 11.52 5.57
C MET A 540 31.19 12.91 6.18
N TYR A 541 30.07 13.09 6.87
CA TYR A 541 29.75 14.32 7.59
C TYR A 541 30.85 14.72 8.56
N ARG A 542 31.32 13.77 9.41
CA ARG A 542 32.45 14.03 10.34
C ARG A 542 33.70 14.48 9.61
N LYS A 543 34.09 13.79 8.54
CA LYS A 543 35.28 14.13 7.76
C LYS A 543 35.22 15.55 7.21
N ILE A 544 34.05 16.02 6.76
CA ILE A 544 33.84 17.38 6.26
C ILE A 544 33.97 18.40 7.39
N VAL A 545 33.37 18.15 8.55
CA VAL A 545 33.33 19.06 9.68
C VAL A 545 34.70 19.15 10.37
N GLU A 546 35.49 18.06 10.44
CA GLU A 546 36.83 18.03 11.08
C GLU A 546 37.93 18.60 10.18
N GLN A 547 37.78 18.64 8.87
CA GLN A 547 38.77 19.16 7.91
C GLN A 547 38.74 20.70 7.73
N GLY A 548 37.86 21.42 8.38
CA GLY A 548 37.71 22.87 8.31
C GLY A 548 38.09 23.57 9.59
#